data_395dc68660c8db0079636f127f2b5436
#
_entry.id   395dc68660c8db0079636f127f2b5436
#
_cell.length_a   1.000
_cell.length_b   1.000
_cell.length_c   1.000
_cell.angle_alpha   90.00
_cell.angle_beta   90.00
_cell.angle_gamma   90.00
#
_symmetry.space_group_name_H-M   'P 1'
#
loop_
_entity.id
_entity.type
_entity.pdbx_description
1 polymer ?
#
loop_
_entity_poly.entity_id
_entity_poly.type
_entity_poly.pdbx_seq_one_letter_code
_entity_poly.pdbx_strand_id
1 'polypeptide(L)'
;MALANKKSILPAAEERRRYQRVKVHLLGRYMLPDRGEFPCQIINMSPAGLALLAPGIGNVGDRVIAYLDHIGRIEGKITRIIDNGFAMTVAATARKRDKLAAQLTWLANRDILNLPQDRRRDRIVPRNPIAILTLEDGSKMTCRIIDMSLSGAAIAAETRPPLHSLVMLGPVQARVVRNLEEGFGIEFVHEQLAEACVQDLF
;
A
#
# COMPACT_ATOMS: atom_id res chain seq x y z
N MET A 1 -31.56 -50.27 -7.65
CA MET A 1 -30.41 -49.65 -6.94
C MET A 1 -30.03 -48.40 -7.70
N ALA A 2 -30.43 -47.23 -7.18
CA ALA A 2 -30.18 -45.95 -7.80
C ALA A 2 -28.94 -45.32 -7.19
N LEU A 3 -27.94 -45.05 -8.01
CA LEU A 3 -26.74 -44.31 -7.65
C LEU A 3 -27.05 -42.83 -7.63
N ALA A 4 -27.09 -42.26 -6.42
CA ALA A 4 -27.29 -40.84 -6.21
C ALA A 4 -26.01 -40.07 -6.62
N ASN A 5 -26.15 -39.23 -7.60
CA ASN A 5 -25.14 -38.32 -8.11
C ASN A 5 -24.94 -37.16 -7.08
N LYS A 6 -23.87 -37.20 -6.29
CA LYS A 6 -23.50 -36.14 -5.37
C LYS A 6 -22.91 -34.97 -6.19
N LYS A 7 -23.74 -33.99 -6.56
CA LYS A 7 -23.27 -32.69 -6.98
C LYS A 7 -22.53 -32.03 -5.80
N SER A 8 -21.22 -31.88 -5.93
CA SER A 8 -20.45 -31.08 -5.01
C SER A 8 -20.85 -29.59 -5.19
N ILE A 9 -21.51 -29.06 -4.19
CA ILE A 9 -21.86 -27.64 -4.10
C ILE A 9 -20.58 -26.91 -3.68
N LEU A 10 -19.92 -26.26 -4.61
CA LEU A 10 -18.85 -25.29 -4.31
C LEU A 10 -19.44 -24.10 -3.55
N PRO A 11 -18.72 -23.55 -2.53
CA PRO A 11 -19.28 -22.50 -1.70
C PRO A 11 -19.52 -21.22 -2.51
N ALA A 12 -20.69 -20.63 -2.34
CA ALA A 12 -21.25 -19.46 -3.03
C ALA A 12 -20.41 -18.16 -2.99
N ALA A 13 -19.24 -18.18 -2.37
CA ALA A 13 -18.34 -17.03 -2.26
C ALA A 13 -17.46 -16.79 -3.51
N GLU A 14 -17.22 -17.81 -4.33
CA GLU A 14 -16.36 -17.69 -5.52
C GLU A 14 -17.11 -17.15 -6.75
N GLU A 15 -18.41 -17.38 -6.86
CA GLU A 15 -19.22 -16.99 -8.02
C GLU A 15 -19.58 -15.49 -8.06
N ARG A 16 -19.34 -14.73 -6.98
CA ARG A 16 -19.59 -13.27 -6.92
C ARG A 16 -18.50 -12.40 -7.53
N ARG A 17 -17.39 -12.97 -8.00
CA ARG A 17 -16.27 -12.18 -8.54
C ARG A 17 -16.34 -12.10 -10.07
N ARG A 18 -16.84 -10.99 -10.56
CA ARG A 18 -16.91 -10.69 -12.01
C ARG A 18 -15.54 -10.61 -12.70
N TYR A 19 -14.44 -10.47 -11.94
CA TYR A 19 -13.08 -10.38 -12.45
C TYR A 19 -12.12 -11.18 -11.58
N GLN A 20 -11.29 -11.99 -12.20
CA GLN A 20 -10.22 -12.71 -11.53
C GLN A 20 -9.16 -11.73 -11.02
N ARG A 21 -8.60 -12.01 -9.85
CA ARG A 21 -7.46 -11.26 -9.32
C ARG A 21 -6.17 -11.86 -9.82
N VAL A 22 -5.26 -10.98 -10.19
CA VAL A 22 -3.91 -11.33 -10.61
C VAL A 22 -2.96 -10.96 -9.48
N LYS A 23 -2.08 -11.87 -9.10
CA LYS A 23 -0.96 -11.56 -8.21
C LYS A 23 0.01 -10.70 -9.01
N VAL A 24 0.25 -9.48 -8.55
CA VAL A 24 1.19 -8.54 -9.16
C VAL A 24 1.93 -7.81 -8.05
N HIS A 25 3.24 -7.68 -8.20
CA HIS A 25 4.10 -6.95 -7.28
C HIS A 25 4.44 -5.59 -7.89
N LEU A 26 3.54 -4.63 -7.72
CA LEU A 26 3.72 -3.28 -8.22
C LEU A 26 3.99 -2.34 -7.05
N LEU A 27 4.97 -1.49 -7.20
CA LEU A 27 5.22 -0.39 -6.29
C LEU A 27 4.36 0.81 -6.68
N GLY A 28 4.16 1.68 -5.71
CA GLY A 28 3.42 2.91 -5.93
C GLY A 28 3.32 3.75 -4.66
N ARG A 29 2.47 4.74 -4.74
CA ARG A 29 2.12 5.61 -3.62
C ARG A 29 0.63 5.83 -3.59
N TYR A 30 0.10 6.10 -2.42
CA TYR A 30 -1.31 6.40 -2.23
C TYR A 30 -1.48 7.60 -1.30
N MET A 31 -2.63 8.24 -1.42
CA MET A 31 -3.03 9.40 -0.64
C MET A 31 -4.35 9.09 0.07
N LEU A 32 -4.39 9.37 1.36
CA LEU A 32 -5.57 9.32 2.23
C LEU A 32 -6.30 10.68 2.25
N PRO A 33 -7.51 10.78 2.84
CA PRO A 33 -8.29 12.02 2.91
C PRO A 33 -7.57 13.19 3.61
N ASP A 34 -6.67 12.90 4.55
CA ASP A 34 -5.81 13.88 5.25
C ASP A 34 -4.70 14.45 4.38
N ARG A 35 -4.63 14.03 3.10
CA ARG A 35 -3.60 14.39 2.11
C ARG A 35 -2.20 13.85 2.42
N GLY A 36 -2.04 12.97 3.41
CA GLY A 36 -0.81 12.22 3.60
C GLY A 36 -0.54 11.32 2.40
N GLU A 37 0.69 11.36 1.87
CA GLU A 37 1.15 10.53 0.75
C GLU A 37 2.12 9.48 1.28
N PHE A 38 1.82 8.20 1.05
CA PHE A 38 2.56 7.07 1.57
C PHE A 38 2.91 6.08 0.45
N PRO A 39 4.05 5.39 0.56
CA PRO A 39 4.39 4.32 -0.35
C PRO A 39 3.46 3.12 -0.15
N CYS A 40 3.28 2.34 -1.20
CA CYS A 40 2.56 1.07 -1.13
C CYS A 40 3.13 0.02 -2.09
N GLN A 41 2.83 -1.23 -1.79
CA GLN A 41 3.11 -2.36 -2.66
C GLN A 41 1.81 -3.14 -2.90
N ILE A 42 1.47 -3.38 -4.16
CA ILE A 42 0.29 -4.16 -4.52
C ILE A 42 0.59 -5.64 -4.31
N ILE A 43 -0.32 -6.33 -3.61
CA ILE A 43 -0.29 -7.79 -3.40
C ILE A 43 -1.02 -8.50 -4.54
N ASN A 44 -2.22 -7.99 -4.86
CA ASN A 44 -3.05 -8.50 -5.94
C ASN A 44 -3.99 -7.42 -6.45
N MET A 45 -4.37 -7.52 -7.71
CA MET A 45 -5.25 -6.56 -8.36
C MET A 45 -6.20 -7.22 -9.35
N SER A 46 -7.38 -6.63 -9.50
CA SER A 46 -8.35 -6.89 -10.55
C SER A 46 -8.89 -5.56 -11.09
N PRO A 47 -9.60 -5.53 -12.22
CA PRO A 47 -10.23 -4.31 -12.72
C PRO A 47 -11.24 -3.65 -11.75
N ALA A 48 -11.72 -4.38 -10.74
CA ALA A 48 -12.72 -3.92 -9.78
C ALA A 48 -12.17 -3.61 -8.37
N GLY A 49 -10.97 -4.08 -8.03
CA GLY A 49 -10.40 -3.87 -6.72
C GLY A 49 -8.97 -4.38 -6.61
N LEU A 50 -8.28 -3.93 -5.56
CA LEU A 50 -6.91 -4.31 -5.28
C LEU A 50 -6.69 -4.48 -3.77
N ALA A 51 -5.62 -5.19 -3.41
CA ALA A 51 -5.09 -5.24 -2.07
C ALA A 51 -3.64 -4.77 -2.09
N LEU A 52 -3.25 -4.01 -1.09
CA LEU A 52 -1.93 -3.44 -0.99
C LEU A 52 -1.40 -3.47 0.44
N LEU A 53 -0.08 -3.55 0.56
CA LEU A 53 0.67 -3.28 1.78
C LEU A 53 0.93 -1.78 1.87
N ALA A 54 0.79 -1.23 3.06
CA ALA A 54 0.88 0.20 3.31
C ALA A 54 1.26 0.50 4.76
N PRO A 55 2.15 1.46 5.04
CA PRO A 55 2.49 1.86 6.40
C PRO A 55 1.36 2.61 7.10
N GLY A 56 0.53 3.33 6.36
CA GLY A 56 -0.63 4.05 6.88
C GLY A 56 -1.93 3.37 6.46
N ILE A 57 -2.83 3.17 7.42
CA ILE A 57 -4.10 2.50 7.20
C ILE A 57 -5.21 3.51 7.52
N GLY A 58 -6.00 3.87 6.50
CA GLY A 58 -7.21 4.67 6.68
C GLY A 58 -8.37 3.82 7.22
N ASN A 59 -9.55 4.41 7.30
CA ASN A 59 -10.76 3.73 7.74
C ASN A 59 -11.51 3.11 6.57
N VAL A 60 -12.30 2.06 6.84
CA VAL A 60 -13.22 1.50 5.84
C VAL A 60 -14.17 2.60 5.36
N GLY A 61 -14.29 2.75 4.04
CA GLY A 61 -15.06 3.80 3.39
C GLY A 61 -14.23 5.00 2.93
N ASP A 62 -13.03 5.22 3.46
CA ASP A 62 -12.17 6.32 3.07
C ASP A 62 -11.83 6.27 1.58
N ARG A 63 -11.81 7.45 0.96
CA ARG A 63 -11.39 7.62 -0.42
C ARG A 63 -9.87 7.56 -0.50
N VAL A 64 -9.37 6.72 -1.40
CA VAL A 64 -7.94 6.57 -1.67
C VAL A 64 -7.67 6.91 -3.12
N ILE A 65 -6.60 7.67 -3.35
CA ILE A 65 -6.02 7.89 -4.67
C ILE A 65 -4.64 7.24 -4.65
N ALA A 66 -4.40 6.28 -5.53
CA ALA A 66 -3.11 5.61 -5.67
C ALA A 66 -2.51 5.88 -7.06
N TYR A 67 -1.19 5.99 -7.10
CA TYR A 67 -0.40 6.05 -8.32
C TYR A 67 0.51 4.82 -8.35
N LEU A 68 0.21 3.90 -9.24
CA LEU A 68 0.87 2.60 -9.34
C LEU A 68 1.77 2.57 -10.58
N ASP A 69 2.92 1.94 -10.44
CA ASP A 69 3.83 1.75 -11.57
C ASP A 69 3.14 0.93 -12.67
N HIS A 70 3.37 1.31 -13.91
CA HIS A 70 2.77 0.70 -15.11
C HIS A 70 1.25 0.81 -15.25
N ILE A 71 0.52 1.15 -14.20
CA ILE A 71 -0.95 1.28 -14.17
C ILE A 71 -1.38 2.75 -14.19
N GLY A 72 -0.64 3.61 -13.48
CA GLY A 72 -0.97 5.01 -13.30
C GLY A 72 -1.99 5.26 -12.19
N ARG A 73 -2.78 6.33 -12.32
CA ARG A 73 -3.71 6.77 -11.28
C ARG A 73 -4.93 5.86 -11.16
N ILE A 74 -5.12 5.34 -9.95
CA ILE A 74 -6.27 4.56 -9.51
C ILE A 74 -6.97 5.32 -8.37
N GLU A 75 -8.29 5.23 -8.33
CA GLU A 75 -9.10 5.81 -7.27
C GLU A 75 -10.14 4.79 -6.80
N GLY A 76 -10.45 4.82 -5.50
CA GLY A 76 -11.44 3.92 -4.92
C GLY A 76 -11.71 4.22 -3.45
N LYS A 77 -12.33 3.27 -2.76
CA LYS A 77 -12.63 3.33 -1.33
C LYS A 77 -12.11 2.09 -0.63
N ILE A 78 -11.60 2.25 0.58
CA ILE A 78 -11.20 1.14 1.45
C ILE A 78 -12.43 0.29 1.75
N THR A 79 -12.33 -1.02 1.51
CA THR A 79 -13.40 -1.98 1.75
C THR A 79 -13.16 -2.84 2.97
N ARG A 80 -11.91 -3.11 3.29
CA ARG A 80 -11.49 -3.86 4.48
C ARG A 80 -10.03 -3.56 4.79
N ILE A 81 -9.70 -3.66 6.06
CA ILE A 81 -8.33 -3.66 6.55
C ILE A 81 -7.81 -5.10 6.49
N ILE A 82 -6.55 -5.25 6.17
CA ILE A 82 -5.79 -6.51 6.18
C ILE A 82 -4.50 -6.27 6.97
N ASP A 83 -3.78 -7.34 7.28
CA ASP A 83 -2.49 -7.23 7.97
C ASP A 83 -1.53 -6.37 7.13
N ASN A 84 -1.00 -5.32 7.78
CA ASN A 84 -0.05 -4.35 7.20
C ASN A 84 -0.56 -3.63 5.93
N GLY A 85 -1.90 -3.45 5.79
CA GLY A 85 -2.44 -2.76 4.63
C GLY A 85 -3.96 -2.77 4.56
N PHE A 86 -4.48 -2.61 3.36
CA PHE A 86 -5.92 -2.61 3.13
C PHE A 86 -6.29 -3.09 1.72
N ALA A 87 -7.55 -3.49 1.57
CA ALA A 87 -8.15 -3.73 0.26
C ALA A 87 -9.10 -2.57 -0.08
N MET A 88 -9.11 -2.18 -1.37
CA MET A 88 -9.96 -1.11 -1.86
C MET A 88 -10.64 -1.48 -3.18
N THR A 89 -11.76 -0.82 -3.46
CA THR A 89 -12.39 -0.84 -4.79
C THR A 89 -11.56 -0.08 -5.81
N VAL A 90 -11.82 -0.33 -7.09
CA VAL A 90 -11.32 0.49 -8.20
C VAL A 90 -12.50 1.19 -8.86
N ALA A 91 -12.57 2.51 -8.72
CA ALA A 91 -13.55 3.35 -9.40
C ALA A 91 -13.11 3.55 -10.85
N ALA A 92 -13.72 2.82 -11.77
CA ALA A 92 -13.38 2.86 -13.18
C ALA A 92 -14.62 2.69 -14.06
N THR A 93 -14.66 3.38 -15.20
CA THR A 93 -15.62 3.14 -16.28
C THR A 93 -15.39 1.78 -16.91
N ALA A 94 -16.37 1.24 -17.64
CA ALA A 94 -16.23 -0.04 -18.34
C ALA A 94 -14.96 -0.06 -19.22
N ARG A 95 -14.77 0.96 -20.05
CA ARG A 95 -13.58 1.10 -20.91
C ARG A 95 -12.25 1.09 -20.13
N LYS A 96 -12.23 1.75 -18.96
CA LYS A 96 -11.03 1.74 -18.10
C LYS A 96 -10.80 0.37 -17.49
N ARG A 97 -11.85 -0.36 -17.12
CA ARG A 97 -11.76 -1.74 -16.60
C ARG A 97 -11.20 -2.69 -17.64
N ASP A 98 -11.65 -2.59 -18.90
CA ASP A 98 -11.16 -3.43 -19.99
C ASP A 98 -9.67 -3.18 -20.25
N LYS A 99 -9.26 -1.89 -20.24
CA LYS A 99 -7.84 -1.53 -20.34
C LYS A 99 -7.02 -2.09 -19.17
N LEU A 100 -7.53 -1.97 -17.93
CA LEU A 100 -6.88 -2.54 -16.75
C LEU A 100 -6.76 -4.06 -16.83
N ALA A 101 -7.79 -4.76 -17.32
CA ALA A 101 -7.74 -6.21 -17.52
C ALA A 101 -6.61 -6.61 -18.47
N ALA A 102 -6.50 -5.94 -19.62
CA ALA A 102 -5.42 -6.18 -20.57
C ALA A 102 -4.02 -5.88 -19.97
N GLN A 103 -3.87 -4.75 -19.24
CA GLN A 103 -2.63 -4.41 -18.58
C GLN A 103 -2.23 -5.44 -17.52
N LEU A 104 -3.18 -5.91 -16.71
CA LEU A 104 -2.93 -6.90 -15.67
C LEU A 104 -2.55 -8.26 -16.26
N THR A 105 -3.19 -8.67 -17.36
CA THR A 105 -2.80 -9.89 -18.09
C THR A 105 -1.38 -9.80 -18.60
N TRP A 106 -0.99 -8.65 -19.17
CA TRP A 106 0.38 -8.44 -19.62
C TRP A 106 1.39 -8.47 -18.47
N LEU A 107 1.09 -7.80 -17.35
CA LEU A 107 1.94 -7.79 -16.16
C LEU A 107 2.12 -9.18 -15.56
N ALA A 108 1.05 -9.96 -15.45
CA ALA A 108 1.12 -11.34 -14.96
C ALA A 108 2.00 -12.23 -15.83
N ASN A 109 1.89 -12.10 -17.15
CA ASN A 109 2.73 -12.88 -18.07
C ASN A 109 4.20 -12.45 -18.01
N ARG A 110 4.47 -11.16 -17.73
CA ARG A 110 5.83 -10.66 -17.55
C ARG A 110 6.50 -11.23 -16.29
N ASP A 111 5.76 -11.38 -15.19
CA ASP A 111 6.27 -11.97 -13.95
C ASP A 111 6.56 -13.47 -14.09
N ILE A 112 5.80 -14.20 -14.92
CA ILE A 112 6.05 -15.61 -15.24
C ILE A 112 7.36 -15.78 -16.04
N LEU A 113 7.78 -14.77 -16.80
CA LEU A 113 9.00 -14.79 -17.62
C LEU A 113 10.29 -14.47 -16.85
N ASN A 114 10.26 -14.46 -15.52
CA ASN A 114 11.43 -14.33 -14.64
C ASN A 114 12.41 -13.21 -15.02
N LEU A 115 11.93 -12.00 -15.18
CA LEU A 115 12.80 -10.83 -15.18
C LEU A 115 13.22 -10.53 -13.73
N PRO A 116 14.53 -10.35 -13.44
CA PRO A 116 15.03 -10.30 -12.07
C PRO A 116 14.32 -9.23 -11.24
N GLN A 117 13.69 -9.64 -10.16
CA GLN A 117 13.26 -8.75 -9.08
C GLN A 117 14.50 -8.37 -8.25
N ASP A 118 15.41 -7.61 -8.83
CA ASP A 118 16.47 -7.01 -8.05
C ASP A 118 16.06 -5.61 -7.64
N ARG A 119 15.43 -5.49 -6.44
CA ARG A 119 15.45 -4.19 -5.76
C ARG A 119 15.05 -4.26 -4.30
N ARG A 120 16.04 -3.99 -3.45
CA ARG A 120 15.89 -3.37 -2.14
C ARG A 120 14.92 -2.18 -2.28
N ARG A 121 13.95 -2.09 -1.37
CA ARG A 121 12.84 -1.13 -1.22
C ARG A 121 13.12 0.23 -1.85
N ASP A 122 12.51 0.50 -3.00
CA ASP A 122 12.66 1.78 -3.69
C ASP A 122 12.15 2.92 -2.78
N ARG A 123 12.91 4.00 -2.71
CA ARG A 123 12.51 5.23 -2.03
C ARG A 123 11.80 6.14 -3.01
N ILE A 124 10.71 6.71 -2.57
CA ILE A 124 9.95 7.68 -3.35
C ILE A 124 10.08 9.07 -2.73
N VAL A 125 10.10 10.08 -3.57
CA VAL A 125 9.94 11.48 -3.15
C VAL A 125 8.46 11.82 -3.32
N PRO A 126 7.72 12.18 -2.25
CA PRO A 126 6.33 12.57 -2.36
C PRO A 126 6.15 13.82 -3.23
N ARG A 127 5.06 13.89 -4.00
CA ARG A 127 4.72 15.12 -4.74
C ARG A 127 4.33 16.26 -3.82
N ASN A 128 3.66 15.94 -2.70
CA ASN A 128 3.43 16.87 -1.62
C ASN A 128 4.35 16.48 -0.45
N PRO A 129 5.53 17.10 -0.33
CA PRO A 129 6.49 16.73 0.68
C PRO A 129 6.17 17.31 2.07
N ILE A 130 5.20 18.19 2.19
CA ILE A 130 4.85 18.82 3.47
C ILE A 130 3.94 17.91 4.28
N ALA A 131 4.33 17.62 5.50
CA ALA A 131 3.58 16.77 6.41
C ALA A 131 3.57 17.36 7.83
N ILE A 132 2.63 16.88 8.66
CA ILE A 132 2.57 17.20 10.08
C ILE A 132 3.15 16.00 10.83
N LEU A 133 4.16 16.30 11.64
CA LEU A 133 4.73 15.38 12.62
C LEU A 133 4.18 15.71 14.00
N THR A 134 3.59 14.73 14.68
CA THR A 134 3.18 14.86 16.08
C THR A 134 4.22 14.16 16.95
N LEU A 135 4.74 14.87 17.94
CA LEU A 135 5.72 14.35 18.89
C LEU A 135 5.03 13.60 20.03
N GLU A 136 5.82 12.93 20.86
CA GLU A 136 5.33 12.12 21.99
C GLU A 136 4.58 12.95 23.04
N ASP A 137 4.94 14.22 23.21
CA ASP A 137 4.26 15.19 24.07
C ASP A 137 2.96 15.77 23.50
N GLY A 138 2.56 15.31 22.29
CA GLY A 138 1.38 15.79 21.57
C GLY A 138 1.60 17.08 20.79
N SER A 139 2.76 17.70 20.86
CA SER A 139 3.09 18.88 20.05
C SER A 139 3.16 18.52 18.57
N LYS A 140 2.76 19.46 17.71
CA LYS A 140 2.74 19.28 16.26
C LYS A 140 3.72 20.23 15.60
N MET A 141 4.48 19.71 14.65
CA MET A 141 5.37 20.48 13.82
C MET A 141 5.17 20.19 12.35
N THR A 142 5.30 21.20 11.51
CA THR A 142 5.35 21.01 10.06
C THR A 142 6.75 20.55 9.69
N CYS A 143 6.82 19.53 8.85
CA CYS A 143 8.08 18.98 8.36
C CYS A 143 8.03 18.75 6.84
N ARG A 144 9.19 18.60 6.24
CA ARG A 144 9.33 18.22 4.82
C ARG A 144 9.88 16.81 4.71
N ILE A 145 9.17 15.96 4.01
CA ILE A 145 9.64 14.60 3.71
C ILE A 145 10.67 14.71 2.57
N ILE A 146 11.89 14.25 2.82
CA ILE A 146 12.95 14.19 1.81
C ILE A 146 12.71 12.99 0.89
N ASP A 147 12.59 11.82 1.49
CA ASP A 147 12.21 10.57 0.84
C ASP A 147 11.48 9.64 1.81
N MET A 148 10.77 8.65 1.28
CA MET A 148 10.15 7.62 2.09
C MET A 148 10.11 6.26 1.39
N SER A 149 10.04 5.20 2.19
CA SER A 149 9.91 3.81 1.77
C SER A 149 8.83 3.11 2.59
N LEU A 150 8.57 1.83 2.32
CA LEU A 150 7.64 1.04 3.14
C LEU A 150 8.06 0.92 4.61
N SER A 151 9.34 1.06 4.92
CA SER A 151 9.88 0.89 6.28
C SER A 151 10.14 2.18 7.03
N GLY A 152 10.10 3.36 6.39
CA GLY A 152 10.42 4.62 7.06
C GLY A 152 10.57 5.78 6.11
N ALA A 153 10.93 6.94 6.66
CA ALA A 153 11.13 8.17 5.91
C ALA A 153 12.33 8.97 6.39
N ALA A 154 12.87 9.80 5.50
CA ALA A 154 13.81 10.86 5.84
C ALA A 154 13.06 12.19 5.92
N ILE A 155 13.19 12.89 7.03
CA ILE A 155 12.46 14.11 7.37
C ILE A 155 13.44 15.27 7.49
N ALA A 156 13.18 16.35 6.77
CA ALA A 156 13.83 17.65 7.01
C ALA A 156 12.97 18.47 7.97
N ALA A 157 13.56 18.91 9.07
CA ALA A 157 12.92 19.75 10.06
C ALA A 157 13.97 20.49 10.90
N GLU A 158 13.62 21.69 11.38
CA GLU A 158 14.50 22.50 12.23
C GLU A 158 14.68 21.86 13.61
N THR A 159 13.61 21.34 14.18
CA THR A 159 13.66 20.65 15.48
C THR A 159 13.82 19.15 15.27
N ARG A 160 14.76 18.56 15.99
CA ARG A 160 15.06 17.12 15.94
C ARG A 160 14.57 16.46 17.22
N PRO A 161 13.57 15.56 17.15
CA PRO A 161 13.19 14.77 18.32
C PRO A 161 14.34 13.87 18.77
N PRO A 162 14.37 13.46 20.04
CA PRO A 162 15.40 12.55 20.55
C PRO A 162 15.44 11.24 19.77
N LEU A 163 16.62 10.63 19.65
CA LEU A 163 16.75 9.30 19.10
C LEU A 163 15.89 8.31 19.90
N HIS A 164 15.27 7.39 19.20
CA HIS A 164 14.35 6.36 19.71
C HIS A 164 13.01 6.87 20.26
N SER A 165 12.73 8.18 20.25
CA SER A 165 11.40 8.70 20.59
C SER A 165 10.37 8.26 19.54
N LEU A 166 9.13 8.12 20.01
CA LEU A 166 7.99 7.83 19.16
C LEU A 166 7.44 9.13 18.57
N VAL A 167 7.05 9.07 17.31
CA VAL A 167 6.46 10.19 16.60
C VAL A 167 5.33 9.69 15.71
N MET A 168 4.40 10.56 15.32
CA MET A 168 3.36 10.24 14.35
C MET A 168 3.56 11.07 13.09
N LEU A 169 3.79 10.43 11.96
CA LEU A 169 3.79 11.09 10.66
C LEU A 169 2.41 10.94 10.03
N GLY A 170 1.56 11.96 10.16
CA GLY A 170 0.14 11.81 9.88
C GLY A 170 -0.48 10.71 10.76
N PRO A 171 -1.14 9.69 10.16
CA PRO A 171 -1.71 8.57 10.91
C PRO A 171 -0.70 7.46 11.25
N VAL A 172 0.57 7.57 10.81
CA VAL A 172 1.55 6.48 10.90
C VAL A 172 2.47 6.69 12.09
N GLN A 173 2.49 5.71 13.02
CA GLN A 173 3.43 5.69 14.12
C GLN A 173 4.83 5.31 13.62
N ALA A 174 5.84 6.03 14.10
CA ALA A 174 7.22 5.82 13.73
C ALA A 174 8.15 6.06 14.92
N ARG A 175 9.40 5.60 14.80
CA ARG A 175 10.47 5.82 15.76
C ARG A 175 11.61 6.57 15.09
N VAL A 176 12.18 7.55 15.77
CA VAL A 176 13.37 8.26 15.32
C VAL A 176 14.57 7.32 15.44
N VAL A 177 15.25 7.02 14.32
CA VAL A 177 16.34 6.01 14.31
C VAL A 177 17.71 6.59 14.01
N ARG A 178 17.79 7.78 13.42
CA ARG A 178 19.07 8.42 13.10
C ARG A 178 18.92 9.92 12.86
N ASN A 179 19.99 10.67 13.12
CA ASN A 179 20.09 12.06 12.69
C ASN A 179 20.66 12.16 11.27
N LEU A 180 20.24 13.17 10.53
CA LEU A 180 20.73 13.54 9.21
C LEU A 180 21.20 15.00 9.25
N GLU A 181 21.92 15.46 8.24
CA GLU A 181 22.38 16.85 8.17
C GLU A 181 21.23 17.84 8.22
N GLU A 182 20.17 17.61 7.45
CA GLU A 182 18.99 18.49 7.35
C GLU A 182 17.80 18.04 8.20
N GLY A 183 17.96 17.06 9.10
CA GLY A 183 16.84 16.55 9.88
C GLY A 183 17.12 15.20 10.52
N PHE A 184 16.22 14.22 10.34
CA PHE A 184 16.34 12.90 10.96
C PHE A 184 15.62 11.83 10.13
N GLY A 185 15.98 10.57 10.36
CA GLY A 185 15.31 9.40 9.77
C GLY A 185 14.38 8.75 10.78
N ILE A 186 13.20 8.37 10.31
CA ILE A 186 12.21 7.61 11.09
C ILE A 186 12.00 6.24 10.49
N GLU A 187 11.71 5.26 11.34
CA GLU A 187 11.29 3.91 10.99
C GLU A 187 9.85 3.70 11.43
N PHE A 188 8.99 3.19 10.56
CA PHE A 188 7.60 2.93 10.89
C PHE A 188 7.49 1.76 11.87
N VAL A 189 6.70 1.94 12.95
CA VAL A 189 6.63 0.99 14.09
C VAL A 189 5.85 -0.28 13.76
N HIS A 190 5.06 -0.30 12.69
CA HIS A 190 4.40 -1.53 12.26
C HIS A 190 5.42 -2.50 11.70
N GLU A 191 5.73 -3.46 12.55
CA GLU A 191 6.62 -4.57 12.24
C GLU A 191 6.24 -5.28 10.95
N GLN A 192 7.29 -5.56 10.18
CA GLN A 192 7.36 -6.64 9.20
C GLN A 192 6.47 -6.54 7.97
N LEU A 193 6.63 -5.46 7.25
CA LEU A 193 6.32 -5.45 5.82
C LEU A 193 7.26 -6.35 4.99
N ALA A 194 8.20 -7.06 5.63
CA ALA A 194 9.31 -7.61 4.90
C ALA A 194 9.21 -9.10 4.56
N GLU A 195 8.66 -9.97 5.38
CA GLU A 195 8.82 -11.41 5.11
C GLU A 195 7.67 -12.34 5.54
N ALA A 196 6.81 -11.96 6.47
CA ALA A 196 5.81 -12.88 7.02
C ALA A 196 4.55 -13.06 6.16
N CYS A 197 4.18 -12.12 5.29
CA CYS A 197 2.94 -12.19 4.51
C CYS A 197 3.01 -13.02 3.23
N VAL A 198 4.15 -13.62 2.89
CA VAL A 198 4.25 -14.48 1.71
C VAL A 198 3.95 -15.94 2.03
N GLN A 199 4.10 -16.37 3.29
CA GLN A 199 3.95 -17.78 3.67
C GLN A 199 2.57 -18.19 4.16
N ASP A 200 1.72 -17.29 4.66
CA ASP A 200 0.42 -17.63 5.27
C ASP A 200 -0.81 -17.39 4.36
N LEU A 201 -0.62 -17.16 3.08
CA LEU A 201 -1.70 -16.96 2.10
C LEU A 201 -1.75 -18.03 1.00
N PHE A 202 -1.19 -19.22 1.26
CA PHE A 202 -1.39 -20.40 0.41
C PHE A 202 -2.49 -21.28 0.95
#